data_d1362f728b63e1aad45b53f74792f4b0
#
_entry.id   d1362f728b63e1aad45b53f74792f4b0
#
_cell.length_a   1.000
_cell.length_b   1.000
_cell.length_c   1.000
_cell.angle_alpha   90.00
_cell.angle_beta   90.00
_cell.angle_gamma   90.00
#
_symmetry.space_group_name_H-M   'P 1'
#
loop_
_entity.id
_entity.type
_entity.pdbx_description
1 polymer ?
#
loop_
_entity_poly.entity_id
_entity_poly.type
_entity_poly.pdbx_seq_one_letter_code
_entity_poly.pdbx_strand_id
1 'polypeptide(L)'
;MIDSDGFRANVGIIICNRFGQVMWARRFGQHSWQFPQGGLDDGESAEDAMYRELYEEVGLRPEHVQILTSTRSWLRYRLPKRLVRQDSKPVCIGQKQKWFLLQLKSQDSAVNLNSSGHPEFDDWRWVSYWYPVRQVVSFKRDVYRKVMKEFATTALALQTREPSRRRGRQRAVG
;
A
#
# COMPACT_ATOMS: atom_id res chain seq x y z
N MET A 1 13.50 8.23 11.40
CA MET A 1 14.07 8.30 12.78
C MET A 1 13.60 7.10 13.58
N ILE A 2 14.49 6.49 14.34
CA ILE A 2 14.19 5.36 15.23
C ILE A 2 13.82 5.95 16.60
N ASP A 3 12.67 5.55 17.15
CA ASP A 3 12.22 6.04 18.46
C ASP A 3 12.96 5.35 19.63
N SER A 4 12.65 5.78 20.86
CA SER A 4 13.27 5.22 22.07
C SER A 4 12.98 3.73 22.30
N ASP A 5 11.92 3.20 21.68
CA ASP A 5 11.55 1.79 21.76
C ASP A 5 12.20 0.94 20.67
N GLY A 6 12.96 1.56 19.75
CA GLY A 6 13.68 0.89 18.67
C GLY A 6 12.89 0.72 17.38
N PHE A 7 11.79 1.45 17.21
CA PHE A 7 10.96 1.38 16.00
C PHE A 7 11.23 2.56 15.07
N ARG A 8 11.37 2.27 13.78
CA ARG A 8 11.51 3.28 12.74
C ARG A 8 10.13 3.70 12.24
N ALA A 9 9.90 5.02 12.17
CA ALA A 9 8.69 5.56 11.58
C ALA A 9 8.64 5.29 10.07
N ASN A 10 7.50 4.82 9.59
CA ASN A 10 7.31 4.32 8.24
C ASN A 10 5.86 4.58 7.79
N VAL A 11 5.66 4.70 6.50
CA VAL A 11 4.32 4.76 5.90
C VAL A 11 4.07 3.54 5.05
N GLY A 12 2.84 3.05 5.07
CA GLY A 12 2.37 2.01 4.17
C GLY A 12 1.26 2.55 3.28
N ILE A 13 1.19 2.05 2.05
CA ILE A 13 0.28 2.56 1.03
C ILE A 13 -0.53 1.41 0.45
N ILE A 14 -1.85 1.49 0.58
CA ILE A 14 -2.78 0.59 -0.12
C ILE A 14 -3.48 1.40 -1.19
N ILE A 15 -3.29 1.02 -2.46
CA ILE A 15 -3.95 1.64 -3.60
C ILE A 15 -5.06 0.70 -4.04
N CYS A 16 -6.30 1.21 -4.08
CA CYS A 16 -7.43 0.47 -4.57
C CYS A 16 -7.98 1.08 -5.86
N ASN A 17 -8.69 0.26 -6.63
CA ASN A 17 -9.45 0.71 -7.79
C ASN A 17 -10.95 0.80 -7.46
N ARG A 18 -11.75 1.24 -8.44
CA ARG A 18 -13.20 1.36 -8.31
C ARG A 18 -13.93 0.03 -8.05
N PHE A 19 -13.25 -1.11 -8.24
CA PHE A 19 -13.81 -2.45 -8.02
C PHE A 19 -13.47 -2.99 -6.63
N GLY A 20 -12.78 -2.22 -5.78
CA GLY A 20 -12.34 -2.66 -4.46
C GLY A 20 -11.15 -3.63 -4.49
N GLN A 21 -10.52 -3.80 -5.64
CA GLN A 21 -9.26 -4.53 -5.73
C GLN A 21 -8.11 -3.65 -5.24
N VAL A 22 -7.04 -4.27 -4.78
CA VAL A 22 -5.85 -3.58 -4.29
C VAL A 22 -4.63 -3.89 -5.14
N MET A 23 -3.73 -2.91 -5.26
CA MET A 23 -2.48 -3.05 -5.98
C MET A 23 -1.51 -3.91 -5.17
N TRP A 24 -0.99 -4.95 -5.80
CA TRP A 24 -0.04 -5.89 -5.20
C TRP A 24 1.23 -5.90 -6.04
N ALA A 25 2.38 -5.62 -5.42
CA ALA A 25 3.62 -5.37 -6.12
C ALA A 25 4.72 -6.36 -5.72
N ARG A 26 5.49 -6.84 -6.72
CA ARG A 26 6.60 -7.76 -6.50
C ARG A 26 7.89 -6.97 -6.30
N ARG A 27 8.60 -7.26 -5.22
CA ARG A 27 9.91 -6.69 -4.96
C ARG A 27 10.90 -7.06 -6.06
N PHE A 28 11.66 -6.07 -6.50
CA PHE A 28 12.60 -6.20 -7.61
C PHE A 28 13.54 -7.41 -7.44
N GLY A 29 13.53 -8.31 -8.44
CA GLY A 29 14.37 -9.49 -8.44
C GLY A 29 14.06 -10.54 -7.38
N GLN A 30 12.89 -10.47 -6.73
CA GLN A 30 12.51 -11.37 -5.65
C GLN A 30 11.14 -12.04 -5.94
N HIS A 31 10.84 -13.11 -5.18
CA HIS A 31 9.51 -13.77 -5.21
C HIS A 31 8.59 -13.25 -4.10
N SER A 32 8.89 -12.08 -3.54
CA SER A 32 8.16 -11.48 -2.44
C SER A 32 7.29 -10.34 -2.95
N TRP A 33 6.00 -10.39 -2.63
CA TRP A 33 5.01 -9.37 -2.96
C TRP A 33 4.57 -8.63 -1.71
N GLN A 34 4.35 -7.33 -1.83
CA GLN A 34 3.93 -6.48 -0.72
C GLN A 34 3.23 -5.21 -1.20
N PHE A 35 2.66 -4.47 -0.25
CA PHE A 35 2.26 -3.09 -0.47
C PHE A 35 3.48 -2.16 -0.46
N PRO A 36 3.45 -1.05 -1.20
CA PRO A 36 4.46 0.00 -1.08
C PRO A 36 4.57 0.50 0.35
N GLN A 37 5.80 0.71 0.80
CA GLN A 37 6.10 1.26 2.11
C GLN A 37 7.46 1.96 2.10
N GLY A 38 7.65 2.91 3.00
CA GLY A 38 8.95 3.57 3.14
C GLY A 38 9.06 4.39 4.40
N GLY A 39 10.31 4.70 4.78
CA GLY A 39 10.60 5.46 5.99
C GLY A 39 10.29 6.96 5.85
N LEU A 40 10.01 7.61 6.98
CA LEU A 40 9.95 9.07 7.05
C LEU A 40 11.35 9.64 7.12
N ASP A 41 11.57 10.71 6.36
CA ASP A 41 12.76 11.56 6.52
C ASP A 41 12.57 12.48 7.74
N ASP A 42 13.68 13.02 8.26
CA ASP A 42 13.64 13.91 9.41
C ASP A 42 12.78 15.16 9.12
N GLY A 43 11.82 15.43 10.01
CA GLY A 43 10.91 16.56 9.88
C GLY A 43 9.79 16.37 8.84
N GLU A 44 9.74 15.23 8.17
CA GLU A 44 8.71 14.91 7.18
C GLU A 44 7.42 14.45 7.87
N SER A 45 6.27 14.96 7.40
CA SER A 45 4.98 14.42 7.84
C SER A 45 4.72 13.04 7.22
N ALA A 46 3.85 12.25 7.85
CA ALA A 46 3.46 10.95 7.29
C ALA A 46 2.82 11.09 5.90
N GLU A 47 2.00 12.11 5.69
CA GLU A 47 1.37 12.35 4.38
C GLU A 47 2.38 12.73 3.31
N ASP A 48 3.35 13.60 3.62
CA ASP A 48 4.42 13.95 2.68
C ASP A 48 5.30 12.74 2.36
N ALA A 49 5.63 11.93 3.35
CA ALA A 49 6.36 10.67 3.13
C ALA A 49 5.57 9.71 2.23
N MET A 50 4.26 9.61 2.43
CA MET A 50 3.39 8.79 1.60
C MET A 50 3.43 9.22 0.13
N TYR A 51 3.30 10.51 -0.16
CA TYR A 51 3.37 11.01 -1.54
C TYR A 51 4.76 10.83 -2.17
N ARG A 52 5.81 11.03 -1.39
CA ARG A 52 7.19 10.81 -1.86
C ARG A 52 7.42 9.33 -2.22
N GLU A 53 7.07 8.42 -1.33
CA GLU A 53 7.22 6.98 -1.57
C GLU A 53 6.31 6.49 -2.70
N LEU A 54 5.09 7.04 -2.81
CA LEU A 54 4.18 6.74 -3.90
C LEU A 54 4.83 7.03 -5.26
N TYR A 55 5.48 8.18 -5.38
CA TYR A 55 6.18 8.55 -6.61
C TYR A 55 7.43 7.68 -6.84
N GLU A 56 8.26 7.52 -5.82
CA GLU A 56 9.51 6.77 -5.93
C GLU A 56 9.28 5.29 -6.29
N GLU A 57 8.26 4.67 -5.70
CA GLU A 57 8.04 3.22 -5.86
C GLU A 57 7.09 2.87 -7.01
N VAL A 58 6.05 3.66 -7.26
CA VAL A 58 5.03 3.34 -8.27
C VAL A 58 4.80 4.45 -9.30
N GLY A 59 5.50 5.56 -9.21
CA GLY A 59 5.47 6.63 -10.21
C GLY A 59 4.21 7.48 -10.22
N LEU A 60 3.34 7.33 -9.23
CA LEU A 60 2.09 8.08 -9.14
C LEU A 60 2.31 9.41 -8.42
N ARG A 61 1.63 10.45 -8.91
CA ARG A 61 1.61 11.79 -8.34
C ARG A 61 0.32 12.05 -7.59
N PRO A 62 0.23 13.11 -6.77
CA PRO A 62 -1.00 13.45 -6.03
C PRO A 62 -2.24 13.54 -6.90
N GLU A 63 -2.12 14.09 -8.12
CA GLU A 63 -3.24 14.22 -9.06
C GLU A 63 -3.78 12.90 -9.60
N HIS A 64 -3.02 11.81 -9.48
CA HIS A 64 -3.44 10.48 -9.93
C HIS A 64 -4.26 9.71 -8.90
N VAL A 65 -4.29 10.17 -7.66
CA VAL A 65 -4.89 9.44 -6.54
C VAL A 65 -5.76 10.34 -5.68
N GLN A 66 -6.63 9.71 -4.91
CA GLN A 66 -7.40 10.38 -3.85
C GLN A 66 -7.18 9.63 -2.55
N ILE A 67 -6.79 10.33 -1.49
CA ILE A 67 -6.74 9.76 -0.14
C ILE A 67 -8.19 9.51 0.31
N LEU A 68 -8.53 8.26 0.59
CA LEU A 68 -9.84 7.88 1.13
C LEU A 68 -9.84 7.92 2.65
N THR A 69 -8.79 7.39 3.26
CA THR A 69 -8.63 7.35 4.72
C THR A 69 -7.19 7.00 5.10
N SER A 70 -6.87 7.13 6.37
CA SER A 70 -5.61 6.70 6.95
C SER A 70 -5.86 6.03 8.30
N THR A 71 -4.90 5.25 8.79
CA THR A 71 -5.01 4.60 10.09
C THR A 71 -5.01 5.64 11.22
N ARG A 72 -5.81 5.39 12.25
CA ARG A 72 -5.93 6.29 13.41
C ARG A 72 -4.69 6.30 14.26
N SER A 73 -3.99 5.15 14.35
CA SER A 73 -2.82 4.97 15.19
C SER A 73 -1.63 4.44 14.39
N TRP A 74 -0.47 4.51 15.01
CA TRP A 74 0.74 3.86 14.51
C TRP A 74 0.67 2.36 14.80
N LEU A 75 0.86 1.55 13.77
CA LEU A 75 0.86 0.10 13.88
C LEU A 75 2.29 -0.43 13.83
N ARG A 76 2.63 -1.33 14.75
CA ARG A 76 4.01 -1.82 14.90
C ARG A 76 4.12 -3.26 14.45
N TYR A 77 5.25 -3.59 13.82
CA TYR A 77 5.70 -4.96 13.67
C TYR A 77 7.19 -5.06 13.98
N ARG A 78 7.60 -6.21 14.50
CA ARG A 78 9.00 -6.50 14.81
C ARG A 78 9.65 -7.22 13.64
N LEU A 79 10.90 -6.86 13.37
CA LEU A 79 11.73 -7.61 12.43
C LEU A 79 12.14 -8.95 13.07
N PRO A 80 12.19 -10.04 12.26
CA PRO A 80 12.87 -11.26 12.71
C PRO A 80 14.30 -10.95 13.13
N LYS A 81 14.82 -11.65 14.14
CA LYS A 81 16.18 -11.41 14.67
C LYS A 81 17.25 -11.39 13.58
N ARG A 82 17.14 -12.26 12.59
CA ARG A 82 18.08 -12.34 11.46
C ARG A 82 18.14 -11.08 10.59
N LEU A 83 17.09 -10.24 10.62
CA LEU A 83 17.01 -8.99 9.84
C LEU A 83 17.39 -7.76 10.68
N VAL A 84 17.60 -7.92 11.98
CA VAL A 84 18.02 -6.83 12.86
C VAL A 84 19.53 -6.65 12.75
N ARG A 85 19.95 -5.44 12.35
CA ARG A 85 21.39 -5.09 12.32
C ARG A 85 21.84 -4.67 13.72
N GLN A 86 22.56 -5.53 14.40
CA GLN A 86 23.03 -5.30 15.77
C GLN A 86 24.16 -4.27 15.86
N ASP A 87 24.87 -4.04 14.76
CA ASP A 87 25.99 -3.09 14.66
C ASP A 87 25.53 -1.65 14.36
N SER A 88 24.28 -1.43 14.00
CA SER A 88 23.75 -0.08 13.80
C SER A 88 23.42 0.59 15.13
N LYS A 89 23.60 1.92 15.21
CA LYS A 89 23.27 2.71 16.41
C LYS A 89 22.43 3.92 15.99
N PRO A 90 21.18 4.04 16.50
CA PRO A 90 20.47 3.07 17.34
C PRO A 90 20.08 1.80 16.58
N VAL A 91 19.85 0.72 17.30
CA VAL A 91 19.38 -0.55 16.73
C VAL A 91 17.90 -0.43 16.38
N CYS A 92 17.53 -0.78 15.14
CA CYS A 92 16.17 -0.84 14.69
C CYS A 92 15.62 -2.26 14.88
N ILE A 93 14.64 -2.43 15.75
CA ILE A 93 14.02 -3.73 16.03
C ILE A 93 12.71 -3.95 15.28
N GLY A 94 12.16 -2.92 14.65
CA GLY A 94 10.92 -2.99 13.92
C GLY A 94 10.52 -1.67 13.30
N GLN A 95 9.33 -1.65 12.73
CA GLN A 95 8.73 -0.48 12.11
C GLN A 95 7.46 -0.09 12.89
N LYS A 96 7.18 1.21 12.98
CA LYS A 96 5.87 1.74 13.35
C LYS A 96 5.31 2.46 12.15
N GLN A 97 4.08 2.11 11.74
CA GLN A 97 3.54 2.54 10.45
C GLN A 97 2.24 3.30 10.58
N LYS A 98 2.13 4.39 9.83
CA LYS A 98 0.89 5.00 9.39
C LYS A 98 0.55 4.46 8.01
N TRP A 99 -0.68 4.01 7.83
CA TRP A 99 -1.15 3.49 6.56
C TRP A 99 -2.16 4.43 5.93
N PHE A 100 -2.12 4.50 4.60
CA PHE A 100 -3.03 5.30 3.78
C PHE A 100 -3.75 4.40 2.79
N LEU A 101 -5.05 4.61 2.66
CA LEU A 101 -5.84 4.01 1.59
C LEU A 101 -6.09 5.06 0.52
N LEU A 102 -5.57 4.81 -0.68
CA LEU A 102 -5.71 5.67 -1.84
C LEU A 102 -6.58 5.00 -2.89
N GLN A 103 -7.42 5.78 -3.57
CA GLN A 103 -8.07 5.32 -4.79
C GLN A 103 -7.31 5.83 -6.00
N LEU A 104 -6.98 4.94 -6.94
CA LEU A 104 -6.43 5.35 -8.24
C LEU A 104 -7.52 6.04 -9.06
N LYS A 105 -7.28 7.30 -9.44
CA LYS A 105 -8.17 8.14 -10.24
C LYS A 105 -7.73 8.27 -11.68
N SER A 106 -6.51 7.87 -12.00
CA SER A 106 -5.97 7.81 -13.34
C SER A 106 -6.14 6.41 -13.94
N GLN A 107 -5.71 6.26 -15.19
CA GLN A 107 -5.59 4.94 -15.81
C GLN A 107 -4.40 4.17 -15.21
N ASP A 108 -4.45 2.84 -15.30
CA ASP A 108 -3.37 1.96 -14.84
C ASP A 108 -2.02 2.29 -15.48
N SER A 109 -2.04 2.81 -16.71
CA SER A 109 -0.84 3.22 -17.45
C SER A 109 -0.05 4.35 -16.79
N ALA A 110 -0.63 5.07 -15.81
CA ALA A 110 0.10 6.07 -15.03
C ALA A 110 1.12 5.45 -14.07
N VAL A 111 0.94 4.17 -13.71
CA VAL A 111 1.91 3.46 -12.87
C VAL A 111 3.22 3.28 -13.60
N ASN A 112 4.31 3.71 -12.98
CA ASN A 112 5.67 3.58 -13.50
C ASN A 112 6.61 3.12 -12.38
N LEU A 113 6.96 1.85 -12.40
CA LEU A 113 7.82 1.24 -11.38
C LEU A 113 9.29 1.69 -11.47
N ASN A 114 9.67 2.38 -12.54
CA ASN A 114 11.05 2.83 -12.78
C ASN A 114 11.21 4.36 -12.69
N SER A 115 10.31 5.05 -12.01
CA SER A 115 10.31 6.52 -11.94
C SER A 115 11.53 7.09 -11.20
N SER A 116 12.06 6.37 -10.22
CA SER A 116 13.23 6.80 -9.43
C SER A 116 14.58 6.42 -10.03
N GLY A 117 14.60 5.55 -11.05
CA GLY A 117 15.84 4.95 -11.58
C GLY A 117 16.42 3.83 -10.70
N HIS A 118 15.86 3.60 -9.52
CA HIS A 118 16.23 2.54 -8.59
C HIS A 118 14.97 1.78 -8.16
N PRO A 119 14.41 0.90 -9.02
CA PRO A 119 13.10 0.30 -8.79
C PRO A 119 13.09 -0.62 -7.57
N GLU A 120 12.12 -0.39 -6.68
CA GLU A 120 11.80 -1.31 -5.57
C GLU A 120 10.98 -2.52 -6.05
N PHE A 121 10.17 -2.32 -7.08
CA PHE A 121 9.29 -3.32 -7.66
C PHE A 121 9.58 -3.51 -9.13
N ASP A 122 9.35 -4.74 -9.63
CA ASP A 122 9.50 -5.08 -11.04
C ASP A 122 8.21 -5.62 -11.69
N ASP A 123 7.16 -5.79 -10.91
CA ASP A 123 5.84 -6.19 -11.40
C ASP A 123 4.75 -5.75 -10.43
N TRP A 124 3.53 -5.60 -10.94
CA TRP A 124 2.37 -5.33 -10.11
C TRP A 124 1.10 -5.85 -10.76
N ARG A 125 0.07 -6.06 -9.94
CA ARG A 125 -1.26 -6.48 -10.41
C ARG A 125 -2.35 -6.07 -9.44
N TRP A 126 -3.58 -6.03 -9.92
CA TRP A 126 -4.75 -5.94 -9.07
C TRP A 126 -5.10 -7.30 -8.51
N VAL A 127 -5.37 -7.35 -7.21
CA VAL A 127 -5.78 -8.58 -6.51
C VAL A 127 -7.04 -8.33 -5.69
N SER A 128 -7.74 -9.40 -5.35
CA SER A 128 -8.88 -9.33 -4.43
C SER A 128 -8.46 -8.71 -3.10
N TYR A 129 -9.35 -7.95 -2.48
CA TYR A 129 -9.04 -7.13 -1.30
C TYR A 129 -8.31 -7.91 -0.20
N TRP A 130 -8.76 -9.11 0.15
CA TRP A 130 -8.18 -9.88 1.26
C TRP A 130 -6.98 -10.75 0.88
N TYR A 131 -6.65 -10.85 -0.40
CA TYR A 131 -5.54 -11.67 -0.88
C TYR A 131 -4.20 -11.34 -0.21
N PRO A 132 -3.82 -10.05 -0.02
CA PRO A 132 -2.54 -9.69 0.60
C PRO A 132 -2.34 -10.21 2.02
N VAL A 133 -3.40 -10.33 2.81
CA VAL A 133 -3.29 -10.83 4.19
C VAL A 133 -2.75 -12.26 4.22
N ARG A 134 -3.12 -13.08 3.22
CA ARG A 134 -2.70 -14.48 3.14
C ARG A 134 -1.33 -14.66 2.50
N GLN A 135 -0.91 -13.70 1.67
CA GLN A 135 0.28 -13.87 0.82
C GLN A 135 1.51 -13.12 1.31
N VAL A 136 1.35 -12.11 2.16
CA VAL A 136 2.48 -11.35 2.67
C VAL A 136 3.37 -12.21 3.58
N VAL A 137 4.65 -11.85 3.64
CA VAL A 137 5.60 -12.48 4.55
C VAL A 137 5.07 -12.49 5.99
N SER A 138 5.31 -13.58 6.71
CA SER A 138 4.62 -13.89 7.98
C SER A 138 4.74 -12.80 9.04
N PHE A 139 5.89 -12.15 9.17
CA PHE A 139 6.09 -11.13 10.22
C PHE A 139 5.35 -9.81 9.97
N LYS A 140 4.83 -9.58 8.76
CA LYS A 140 3.98 -8.43 8.42
C LYS A 140 2.47 -8.76 8.47
N ARG A 141 2.11 -10.02 8.58
CA ARG A 141 0.71 -10.47 8.42
C ARG A 141 -0.24 -9.85 9.44
N ASP A 142 0.17 -9.71 10.68
CA ASP A 142 -0.67 -9.13 11.73
C ASP A 142 -1.00 -7.66 11.46
N VAL A 143 -0.01 -6.87 11.06
CA VAL A 143 -0.24 -5.46 10.66
C VAL A 143 -1.14 -5.39 9.43
N TYR A 144 -0.90 -6.19 8.41
CA TYR A 144 -1.76 -6.23 7.23
C TYR A 144 -3.21 -6.55 7.58
N ARG A 145 -3.43 -7.53 8.47
CA ARG A 145 -4.77 -7.88 8.94
C ARG A 145 -5.45 -6.69 9.60
N LYS A 146 -4.78 -6.01 10.50
CA LYS A 146 -5.31 -4.85 11.24
C LYS A 146 -5.66 -3.70 10.30
N VAL A 147 -4.74 -3.35 9.40
CA VAL A 147 -4.95 -2.26 8.43
C VAL A 147 -6.10 -2.59 7.49
N MET A 148 -6.12 -3.77 6.92
CA MET A 148 -7.14 -4.15 5.96
C MET A 148 -8.52 -4.29 6.60
N LYS A 149 -8.60 -4.68 7.88
CA LYS A 149 -9.86 -4.62 8.64
C LYS A 149 -10.33 -3.18 8.83
N GLU A 150 -9.44 -2.26 9.18
CA GLU A 150 -9.78 -0.84 9.36
C GLU A 150 -10.28 -0.21 8.06
N PHE A 151 -9.67 -0.55 6.92
CA PHE A 151 -10.00 0.05 5.62
C PHE A 151 -11.12 -0.68 4.85
N ALA A 152 -11.54 -1.85 5.29
CA ALA A 152 -12.44 -2.72 4.53
C ALA A 152 -13.77 -2.03 4.16
N THR A 153 -14.40 -1.36 5.09
CA THR A 153 -15.68 -0.68 4.85
C THR A 153 -15.56 0.37 3.76
N THR A 154 -14.49 1.17 3.81
CA THR A 154 -14.25 2.23 2.81
C THR A 154 -13.91 1.65 1.44
N ALA A 155 -12.99 0.70 1.37
CA ALA A 155 -12.55 0.11 0.10
C ALA A 155 -13.66 -0.70 -0.58
N LEU A 156 -14.36 -1.53 0.17
CA LEU A 156 -15.40 -2.42 -0.37
C LEU A 156 -16.70 -1.68 -0.72
N ALA A 157 -16.94 -0.50 -0.14
CA ALA A 157 -18.05 0.35 -0.53
C ALA A 157 -17.93 0.85 -1.99
N LEU A 158 -16.75 0.86 -2.56
CA LEU A 158 -16.54 1.24 -3.96
C LEU A 158 -17.17 0.25 -4.93
N GLN A 159 -17.22 -1.03 -4.59
CA GLN A 159 -17.84 -2.08 -5.41
C GLN A 159 -19.34 -1.87 -5.59
N THR A 160 -20.03 -1.28 -4.59
CA THR A 160 -21.49 -1.10 -4.58
C THR A 160 -21.94 0.17 -5.30
N ARG A 161 -20.99 1.06 -5.66
CA ARG A 161 -21.26 2.34 -6.33
C ARG A 161 -21.24 2.26 -7.84
N GLU A 162 -21.00 1.08 -8.45
CA GLU A 162 -21.16 0.94 -9.90
C GLU A 162 -22.62 1.04 -10.29
N PRO A 163 -22.95 1.93 -11.28
CA PRO A 163 -24.27 1.89 -11.87
C PRO A 163 -24.46 0.51 -12.52
N SER A 164 -25.53 -0.20 -12.14
CA SER A 164 -25.90 -1.44 -12.80
C SER A 164 -25.90 -1.20 -14.31
N ARG A 165 -25.10 -1.93 -15.07
CA ARG A 165 -25.20 -1.94 -16.51
C ARG A 165 -26.63 -2.39 -16.82
N ARG A 166 -27.50 -1.46 -17.24
CA ARG A 166 -28.77 -1.79 -17.83
C ARG A 166 -28.45 -2.70 -19.02
N ARG A 167 -28.74 -3.98 -18.88
CA ARG A 167 -28.80 -4.89 -20.03
C ARG A 167 -29.85 -4.31 -20.95
N GLY A 168 -29.41 -3.69 -22.03
CA GLY A 168 -30.28 -3.27 -23.10
C GLY A 168 -31.05 -4.49 -23.57
N ARG A 169 -32.37 -4.54 -23.32
CA ARG A 169 -33.25 -5.46 -23.99
C ARG A 169 -33.15 -5.12 -25.47
N GLN A 170 -32.45 -5.91 -26.23
CA GLN A 170 -32.63 -5.98 -27.66
C GLN A 170 -34.07 -6.46 -27.86
N ARG A 171 -34.96 -5.55 -28.26
CA ARG A 171 -36.26 -5.95 -28.85
C ARG A 171 -35.91 -6.62 -30.18
N ALA A 172 -36.09 -7.91 -30.25
CA ALA A 172 -36.23 -8.59 -31.54
C ALA A 172 -37.46 -8.03 -32.21
N VAL A 173 -37.27 -7.35 -33.33
CA VAL A 173 -38.32 -7.05 -34.27
C VAL A 173 -38.41 -8.26 -35.18
N GLY A 174 -39.51 -8.99 -35.05
CA GLY A 174 -39.91 -10.04 -35.97
C GLY A 174 -40.42 -9.48 -37.29
#